data_d61e7d5a534696fec09142d608e1cc2f
#
_entry.id   d61e7d5a534696fec09142d608e1cc2f
#
_cell.length_a   1.000
_cell.length_b   1.000
_cell.length_c   1.000
_cell.angle_alpha   90.00
_cell.angle_beta   90.00
_cell.angle_gamma   90.00
#
_symmetry.space_group_name_H-M   'P 1'
#
loop_
_entity.id
_entity.type
_entity.pdbx_description
1 polymer ?
#
loop_
_entity_poly.entity_id
_entity_poly.type
_entity_poly.pdbx_seq_one_letter_code
_entity_poly.pdbx_strand_id
1 'polypeptide(L)'
;MKKTLTPRRAVCGLLAALAAAAAVWLLCRWVGYDLQLRLGDKQQFEIVNDDYSQIIDVPDEGLVQTFPLKAGQSICGVRLNFSTHDALYKCGMVMVDLYDENGQLLGQGAGNFLNIFNDSFTAFAYGGSYTAEKDEVLTLHIYNEVAWDGPLGLWASEGTVPGMPLYAGDTAQDATLALQIMTDRSADWPTRLAQRLAPLLAAATFAAVLLCVWRAPAVLYLAVVGLACGLAFVRVTPALTAPDEYTHLAAAYEQASRWSGQTAADENGRLLVRACDAPYFGTRTGDIGIFAYKQAEAVIEQAQRSEPADPALTVVSEAKAGQGSGSYLPQALGIWLARARGTDFYTMLRAGRICNLLLYLALAALAAALAPAGVRGLLACVALLPMPLQLAGSLSPDASVLGTVFCYTALCLRLCGKKAALWEKLLLVVLGGIVGPAKAIYLPVVLLCFVIPADNLAGPQE
;
A
#
# COMPACT_ATOMS: atom_id res chain seq x y z
N MET A 1 41.18 3.53 23.43
CA MET A 1 41.32 4.98 23.64
C MET A 1 40.13 5.71 23.03
N LYS A 2 39.22 6.28 23.84
CA LYS A 2 38.20 7.22 23.38
C LYS A 2 38.90 8.52 22.99
N LYS A 3 39.13 8.77 21.70
CA LYS A 3 39.60 10.08 21.25
C LYS A 3 38.51 11.09 21.58
N THR A 4 38.80 11.99 22.52
CA THR A 4 37.94 13.12 22.87
C THR A 4 37.67 13.97 21.64
N LEU A 5 36.38 14.28 21.40
CA LEU A 5 35.96 15.11 20.28
C LEU A 5 36.50 16.52 20.49
N THR A 6 37.35 17.02 19.58
CA THR A 6 37.82 18.41 19.67
C THR A 6 36.64 19.37 19.38
N PRO A 7 36.55 20.55 20.04
CA PRO A 7 35.49 21.52 19.81
C PRO A 7 35.30 21.88 18.33
N ARG A 8 36.40 22.05 17.58
CA ARG A 8 36.37 22.31 16.13
C ARG A 8 35.71 21.17 15.36
N ARG A 9 36.00 19.92 15.71
CA ARG A 9 35.39 18.75 15.06
C ARG A 9 33.90 18.62 15.38
N ALA A 10 33.49 18.97 16.60
CA ALA A 10 32.08 19.00 17.00
C ALA A 10 31.31 20.07 16.21
N VAL A 11 31.83 21.28 16.10
CA VAL A 11 31.21 22.38 15.33
C VAL A 11 31.11 22.02 13.84
N CYS A 12 32.19 21.55 13.21
CA CYS A 12 32.18 21.15 11.82
C CYS A 12 31.19 19.99 11.57
N GLY A 13 31.09 19.04 12.51
CA GLY A 13 30.14 17.94 12.44
C GLY A 13 28.68 18.41 12.54
N LEU A 14 28.41 19.37 13.43
CA LEU A 14 27.07 19.96 13.54
C LEU A 14 26.67 20.72 12.28
N LEU A 15 27.58 21.54 11.74
CA LEU A 15 27.32 22.26 10.48
C LEU A 15 27.09 21.31 9.31
N ALA A 16 27.89 20.24 9.21
CA ALA A 16 27.68 19.20 8.20
C ALA A 16 26.33 18.48 8.36
N ALA A 17 25.94 18.18 9.59
CA ALA A 17 24.64 17.55 9.89
C ALA A 17 23.47 18.45 9.49
N LEU A 18 23.55 19.74 9.81
CA LEU A 18 22.54 20.74 9.43
C LEU A 18 22.46 20.90 7.90
N ALA A 19 23.60 21.01 7.22
CA ALA A 19 23.63 21.13 5.77
C ALA A 19 23.05 19.87 5.07
N ALA A 20 23.40 18.67 5.53
CA ALA A 20 22.87 17.42 4.99
C ALA A 20 21.36 17.28 5.24
N ALA A 21 20.89 17.62 6.43
CA ALA A 21 19.46 17.61 6.76
C ALA A 21 18.67 18.61 5.89
N ALA A 22 19.19 19.83 5.72
CA ALA A 22 18.59 20.83 4.86
C ALA A 22 18.53 20.38 3.39
N ALA A 23 19.61 19.76 2.89
CA ALA A 23 19.65 19.22 1.53
C ALA A 23 18.61 18.11 1.32
N VAL A 24 18.48 17.17 2.27
CA VAL A 24 17.46 16.11 2.21
C VAL A 24 16.04 16.69 2.29
N TRP A 25 15.81 17.66 3.16
CA TRP A 25 14.52 18.33 3.27
C TRP A 25 14.11 19.03 1.97
N LEU A 26 15.04 19.79 1.35
CA LEU A 26 14.82 20.45 0.07
C LEU A 26 14.59 19.43 -1.05
N LEU A 27 15.39 18.35 -1.09
CA LEU A 27 15.24 17.29 -2.09
C LEU A 27 13.86 16.60 -1.99
N CYS A 28 13.43 16.27 -0.78
CA CYS A 28 12.09 15.66 -0.58
C CYS A 28 10.99 16.60 -1.08
N ARG A 29 11.07 17.89 -0.78
CA ARG A 29 10.09 18.87 -1.25
C ARG A 29 10.12 19.03 -2.76
N TRP A 30 11.31 19.07 -3.35
CA TRP A 30 11.46 19.16 -4.79
C TRP A 30 10.90 17.93 -5.50
N VAL A 31 11.19 16.72 -5.00
CA VAL A 31 10.64 15.47 -5.55
C VAL A 31 9.11 15.44 -5.43
N GLY A 32 8.54 15.86 -4.29
CA GLY A 32 7.10 15.97 -4.13
C GLY A 32 6.46 16.93 -5.12
N TYR A 33 7.09 18.08 -5.38
CA TYR A 33 6.64 19.05 -6.35
C TYR A 33 6.77 18.53 -7.79
N ASP A 34 7.90 17.92 -8.17
CA ASP A 34 8.10 17.33 -9.50
C ASP A 34 7.09 16.19 -9.77
N LEU A 35 6.84 15.34 -8.78
CA LEU A 35 5.82 14.30 -8.89
C LEU A 35 4.42 14.91 -9.05
N GLN A 36 4.10 15.97 -8.32
CA GLN A 36 2.81 16.66 -8.47
C GLN A 36 2.64 17.26 -9.85
N LEU A 37 3.68 17.89 -10.42
CA LEU A 37 3.62 18.39 -11.79
C LEU A 37 3.39 17.28 -12.82
N ARG A 38 4.07 16.15 -12.65
CA ARG A 38 3.92 14.99 -13.57
C ARG A 38 2.58 14.28 -13.46
N LEU A 39 1.93 14.35 -12.32
CA LEU A 39 0.70 13.64 -11.99
C LEU A 39 -0.52 14.58 -11.97
N GLY A 40 -0.30 15.87 -11.74
CA GLY A 40 -1.35 16.88 -11.61
C GLY A 40 -2.17 17.10 -12.88
N ASP A 41 -1.59 16.82 -14.05
CA ASP A 41 -2.32 16.87 -15.33
C ASP A 41 -3.24 15.65 -15.55
N LYS A 42 -3.21 14.67 -14.63
CA LYS A 42 -4.12 13.52 -14.70
C LYS A 42 -5.38 13.85 -13.92
N GLN A 43 -6.45 14.04 -14.65
CA GLN A 43 -7.78 14.21 -14.10
C GLN A 43 -8.07 13.11 -13.07
N GLN A 44 -8.46 13.52 -11.88
CA GLN A 44 -8.96 12.60 -10.85
C GLN A 44 -10.41 12.23 -11.18
N PHE A 45 -10.84 11.07 -10.72
CA PHE A 45 -12.23 10.68 -10.84
C PHE A 45 -12.74 10.14 -9.50
N GLU A 46 -13.99 10.44 -9.22
CA GLU A 46 -14.74 9.91 -8.09
C GLU A 46 -15.74 8.88 -8.62
N ILE A 47 -15.83 7.74 -7.93
CA ILE A 47 -16.79 6.68 -8.29
C ILE A 47 -18.15 7.11 -7.79
N VAL A 48 -19.13 7.14 -8.70
CA VAL A 48 -20.53 7.39 -8.38
C VAL A 48 -21.29 6.07 -8.29
N ASN A 49 -21.08 5.19 -9.27
CA ASN A 49 -21.55 3.82 -9.27
C ASN A 49 -20.51 2.94 -9.98
N ASP A 50 -20.05 1.88 -9.33
CA ASP A 50 -19.10 0.89 -9.87
C ASP A 50 -19.72 -0.50 -10.02
N ASP A 51 -21.03 -0.65 -9.83
CA ASP A 51 -21.74 -1.87 -10.13
C ASP A 51 -22.00 -1.95 -11.64
N TYR A 52 -21.52 -3.02 -12.26
CA TYR A 52 -21.66 -3.34 -13.69
C TYR A 52 -22.13 -4.78 -13.89
N SER A 53 -23.31 -5.07 -13.37
CA SER A 53 -23.93 -6.41 -13.39
C SER A 53 -24.71 -6.68 -14.66
N GLN A 54 -25.19 -5.63 -15.37
CA GLN A 54 -25.93 -5.74 -16.62
C GLN A 54 -25.49 -4.72 -17.67
N ILE A 55 -25.88 -4.93 -18.91
CA ILE A 55 -25.63 -4.01 -20.02
C ILE A 55 -26.96 -3.43 -20.49
N ILE A 56 -27.02 -2.10 -20.62
CA ILE A 56 -28.15 -1.37 -21.20
C ILE A 56 -27.70 -0.84 -22.56
N ASP A 57 -28.37 -1.29 -23.62
CA ASP A 57 -28.08 -0.81 -24.95
C ASP A 57 -28.57 0.65 -25.13
N VAL A 58 -27.76 1.44 -25.83
CA VAL A 58 -28.08 2.85 -26.10
C VAL A 58 -29.08 2.91 -27.25
N PRO A 59 -30.36 3.32 -27.00
CA PRO A 59 -31.33 3.45 -28.04
C PRO A 59 -31.10 4.73 -28.88
N ASP A 60 -31.83 4.88 -29.99
CA ASP A 60 -31.73 6.04 -30.87
C ASP A 60 -32.09 7.34 -30.14
N GLU A 61 -33.01 7.31 -29.18
CA GLU A 61 -33.41 8.44 -28.35
C GLU A 61 -32.37 8.78 -27.28
N GLY A 62 -31.36 7.94 -27.09
CA GLY A 62 -30.34 8.07 -26.07
C GLY A 62 -30.74 7.60 -24.68
N LEU A 63 -29.80 7.72 -23.75
CA LEU A 63 -29.97 7.42 -22.32
C LEU A 63 -29.86 8.71 -21.51
N VAL A 64 -30.70 8.84 -20.50
CA VAL A 64 -30.70 9.97 -19.55
C VAL A 64 -30.49 9.44 -18.14
N GLN A 65 -29.36 9.78 -17.52
CA GLN A 65 -28.99 9.40 -16.15
C GLN A 65 -28.92 10.63 -15.26
N THR A 66 -29.64 10.64 -14.16
CA THR A 66 -29.44 11.66 -13.12
C THR A 66 -28.51 11.14 -12.01
N PHE A 67 -27.77 12.05 -11.38
CA PHE A 67 -26.92 11.72 -10.23
C PHE A 67 -26.70 12.96 -9.35
N PRO A 68 -26.49 12.76 -8.02
CA PRO A 68 -26.26 13.87 -7.10
C PRO A 68 -24.83 14.39 -7.17
N LEU A 69 -24.66 15.72 -7.10
CA LEU A 69 -23.39 16.40 -6.89
C LEU A 69 -23.47 17.21 -5.58
N LYS A 70 -22.50 17.03 -4.69
CA LYS A 70 -22.50 17.71 -3.39
C LYS A 70 -21.86 19.12 -3.50
N ALA A 71 -22.28 20.02 -2.63
CA ALA A 71 -21.69 21.34 -2.51
C ALA A 71 -20.15 21.27 -2.39
N GLY A 72 -19.45 22.03 -3.22
CA GLY A 72 -17.99 22.07 -3.30
C GLY A 72 -17.34 20.95 -4.11
N GLN A 73 -18.10 19.99 -4.65
CA GLN A 73 -17.58 19.05 -5.64
C GLN A 73 -17.45 19.72 -7.00
N SER A 74 -16.38 19.41 -7.73
CA SER A 74 -16.16 19.87 -9.10
C SER A 74 -16.30 18.71 -10.09
N ILE A 75 -16.78 19.01 -11.30
CA ILE A 75 -16.88 18.08 -12.43
C ILE A 75 -16.32 18.73 -13.68
N CYS A 76 -15.36 18.06 -14.32
CA CYS A 76 -14.80 18.50 -15.61
C CYS A 76 -14.98 17.45 -16.72
N GLY A 77 -15.73 16.40 -16.44
CA GLY A 77 -16.04 15.32 -17.35
C GLY A 77 -16.61 14.11 -16.61
N VAL A 78 -16.93 13.07 -17.37
CA VAL A 78 -17.40 11.79 -16.84
C VAL A 78 -16.65 10.64 -17.49
N ARG A 79 -16.66 9.50 -16.82
CA ARG A 79 -16.23 8.23 -17.39
C ARG A 79 -17.37 7.24 -17.30
N LEU A 80 -17.64 6.58 -18.43
CA LEU A 80 -18.69 5.60 -18.58
C LEU A 80 -18.06 4.27 -19.03
N ASN A 81 -18.55 3.16 -18.50
CA ASN A 81 -18.09 1.85 -18.89
C ASN A 81 -18.95 1.32 -20.06
N PHE A 82 -18.31 1.11 -21.20
CA PHE A 82 -19.00 0.69 -22.43
C PHE A 82 -18.82 -0.79 -22.71
N SER A 83 -19.87 -1.41 -23.24
CA SER A 83 -19.80 -2.67 -23.95
C SER A 83 -20.03 -2.43 -25.44
N THR A 84 -19.11 -2.92 -26.25
CA THR A 84 -19.22 -2.90 -27.70
C THR A 84 -19.72 -4.23 -28.26
N HIS A 85 -20.14 -5.14 -27.38
CA HIS A 85 -20.56 -6.51 -27.71
C HIS A 85 -19.53 -7.22 -28.65
N ASP A 86 -18.24 -6.95 -28.41
CA ASP A 86 -17.10 -7.46 -29.21
C ASP A 86 -17.17 -7.13 -30.71
N ALA A 87 -17.84 -6.05 -31.09
CA ALA A 87 -17.93 -5.62 -32.47
C ALA A 87 -16.54 -5.32 -33.07
N LEU A 88 -16.23 -5.95 -34.20
CA LEU A 88 -14.93 -5.81 -34.88
C LEU A 88 -14.79 -4.47 -35.62
N TYR A 89 -15.89 -3.95 -36.14
CA TYR A 89 -15.93 -2.68 -36.90
C TYR A 89 -16.87 -1.71 -36.17
N LYS A 90 -16.38 -0.52 -35.93
CA LYS A 90 -17.07 0.51 -35.14
C LYS A 90 -16.93 1.84 -35.82
N CYS A 91 -18.06 2.47 -36.12
CA CYS A 91 -18.11 3.80 -36.72
C CYS A 91 -19.20 4.60 -36.01
N GLY A 92 -18.96 5.88 -35.75
CA GLY A 92 -19.94 6.76 -35.11
C GLY A 92 -19.35 7.69 -34.07
N MET A 93 -20.20 8.57 -33.55
CA MET A 93 -19.86 9.55 -32.50
C MET A 93 -20.85 9.45 -31.35
N VAL A 94 -20.33 9.23 -30.15
CA VAL A 94 -21.11 9.26 -28.91
C VAL A 94 -20.96 10.64 -28.29
N MET A 95 -22.07 11.28 -27.97
CA MET A 95 -22.14 12.55 -27.26
C MET A 95 -22.55 12.29 -25.82
N VAL A 96 -21.97 13.05 -24.90
CA VAL A 96 -22.27 12.98 -23.48
C VAL A 96 -22.37 14.39 -22.94
N ASP A 97 -23.61 14.86 -22.80
CA ASP A 97 -23.94 16.19 -22.37
C ASP A 97 -24.33 16.22 -20.91
N LEU A 98 -23.87 17.23 -20.19
CA LEU A 98 -24.16 17.44 -18.77
C LEU A 98 -25.03 18.68 -18.59
N TYR A 99 -26.13 18.55 -17.87
CA TYR A 99 -27.06 19.65 -17.56
C TYR A 99 -27.22 19.82 -16.05
N ASP A 100 -27.47 21.06 -15.62
CA ASP A 100 -27.88 21.37 -14.25
C ASP A 100 -29.38 21.05 -14.02
N GLU A 101 -29.85 21.31 -12.78
CA GLU A 101 -31.27 21.12 -12.40
C GLU A 101 -32.26 22.00 -13.16
N ASN A 102 -31.79 23.08 -13.82
CA ASN A 102 -32.59 24.02 -14.61
C ASN A 102 -32.57 23.67 -16.11
N GLY A 103 -31.87 22.62 -16.52
CA GLY A 103 -31.67 22.26 -17.91
C GLY A 103 -30.63 23.11 -18.66
N GLN A 104 -29.77 23.83 -17.93
CA GLN A 104 -28.66 24.55 -18.54
C GLN A 104 -27.52 23.56 -18.85
N LEU A 105 -26.99 23.62 -20.07
CA LEU A 105 -25.82 22.84 -20.48
C LEU A 105 -24.57 23.30 -19.73
N LEU A 106 -23.98 22.42 -18.95
CA LEU A 106 -22.75 22.64 -18.18
C LEU A 106 -21.51 22.16 -18.93
N GLY A 107 -21.63 21.11 -19.72
CA GLY A 107 -20.52 20.54 -20.45
C GLY A 107 -20.95 19.57 -21.53
N GLN A 108 -20.14 19.44 -22.57
CA GLN A 108 -20.36 18.52 -23.67
C GLN A 108 -19.08 17.74 -23.94
N GLY A 109 -19.19 16.40 -23.95
CA GLY A 109 -18.12 15.49 -24.29
C GLY A 109 -18.47 14.69 -25.54
N ALA A 110 -17.49 14.46 -26.41
CA ALA A 110 -17.64 13.66 -27.61
C ALA A 110 -16.61 12.53 -27.66
N GLY A 111 -17.02 11.36 -28.07
CA GLY A 111 -16.15 10.19 -28.24
C GLY A 111 -16.37 9.51 -29.58
N ASN A 112 -15.29 9.31 -30.35
CA ASN A 112 -15.35 8.48 -31.53
C ASN A 112 -15.44 7.00 -31.10
N PHE A 113 -16.40 6.26 -31.69
CA PHE A 113 -16.62 4.87 -31.36
C PHE A 113 -15.39 3.97 -31.56
N LEU A 114 -14.48 4.32 -32.47
CA LEU A 114 -13.19 3.63 -32.65
C LEU A 114 -12.31 3.67 -31.41
N ASN A 115 -12.47 4.66 -30.55
CA ASN A 115 -11.69 4.85 -29.32
C ASN A 115 -12.41 4.31 -28.08
N ILE A 116 -13.57 3.71 -28.24
CA ILE A 116 -14.33 3.05 -27.17
C ILE A 116 -13.95 1.57 -27.18
N PHE A 117 -13.40 1.09 -26.08
CA PHE A 117 -12.99 -0.30 -25.92
C PHE A 117 -14.03 -1.07 -25.14
N ASN A 118 -14.22 -2.36 -25.51
CA ASN A 118 -15.15 -3.25 -24.83
C ASN A 118 -14.76 -3.36 -23.34
N ASP A 119 -15.78 -3.38 -22.46
CA ASP A 119 -15.66 -3.56 -21.01
C ASP A 119 -14.65 -2.61 -20.36
N SER A 120 -14.60 -1.36 -20.84
CA SER A 120 -13.67 -0.37 -20.30
C SER A 120 -14.28 1.02 -20.15
N PHE A 121 -13.80 1.74 -19.13
CA PHE A 121 -14.20 3.13 -18.88
C PHE A 121 -13.59 4.07 -19.93
N THR A 122 -14.45 4.71 -20.70
CA THR A 122 -14.08 5.79 -21.63
C THR A 122 -14.35 7.15 -21.00
N ALA A 123 -13.40 8.08 -21.12
CA ALA A 123 -13.47 9.42 -20.56
C ALA A 123 -14.04 10.41 -21.57
N PHE A 124 -15.00 11.22 -21.12
CA PHE A 124 -15.59 12.33 -21.83
C PHE A 124 -15.28 13.60 -21.06
N ALA A 125 -14.23 14.31 -21.48
CA ALA A 125 -13.79 15.55 -20.84
C ALA A 125 -14.60 16.73 -21.39
N TYR A 126 -15.04 17.60 -20.49
CA TYR A 126 -15.68 18.87 -20.84
C TYR A 126 -14.63 19.97 -21.03
N GLY A 127 -14.97 20.99 -21.79
CA GLY A 127 -14.05 22.11 -22.07
C GLY A 127 -13.78 23.03 -20.87
N GLY A 128 -14.37 22.77 -19.70
CA GLY A 128 -14.24 23.53 -18.47
C GLY A 128 -14.59 22.68 -17.27
N SER A 129 -14.54 23.30 -16.08
CA SER A 129 -14.91 22.68 -14.82
C SER A 129 -16.11 23.40 -14.23
N TYR A 130 -17.10 22.67 -13.77
CA TYR A 130 -18.22 23.16 -12.99
C TYR A 130 -18.04 22.78 -11.53
N THR A 131 -18.30 23.70 -10.60
CA THR A 131 -18.26 23.42 -9.16
C THR A 131 -19.64 23.72 -8.55
N ALA A 132 -20.23 22.74 -7.90
CA ALA A 132 -21.53 22.89 -7.26
C ALA A 132 -21.45 23.85 -6.06
N GLU A 133 -22.31 24.87 -6.03
CA GLU A 133 -22.42 25.80 -4.89
C GLU A 133 -23.28 25.23 -3.76
N LYS A 134 -24.18 24.33 -4.07
CA LYS A 134 -25.10 23.60 -3.16
C LYS A 134 -25.21 22.14 -3.59
N ASP A 135 -25.82 21.33 -2.75
CA ASP A 135 -26.20 19.98 -3.16
C ASP A 135 -27.25 20.08 -4.27
N GLU A 136 -26.99 19.46 -5.41
CA GLU A 136 -27.82 19.49 -6.59
C GLU A 136 -27.84 18.16 -7.33
N VAL A 137 -28.78 18.00 -8.25
CA VAL A 137 -28.89 16.82 -9.11
C VAL A 137 -28.55 17.21 -10.53
N LEU A 138 -27.54 16.58 -11.11
CA LEU A 138 -27.15 16.77 -12.49
C LEU A 138 -27.79 15.72 -13.39
N THR A 139 -27.98 16.08 -14.66
CA THR A 139 -28.53 15.19 -15.69
C THR A 139 -27.49 14.95 -16.77
N LEU A 140 -27.21 13.68 -17.03
CA LEU A 140 -26.31 13.24 -18.09
C LEU A 140 -27.15 12.70 -19.23
N HIS A 141 -26.98 13.24 -20.44
CA HIS A 141 -27.63 12.76 -21.66
C HIS A 141 -26.58 12.13 -22.57
N ILE A 142 -26.74 10.85 -22.87
CA ILE A 142 -25.83 10.03 -23.67
C ILE A 142 -26.55 9.65 -24.93
N TYR A 143 -26.10 10.10 -26.08
CA TYR A 143 -26.78 9.88 -27.34
C TYR A 143 -25.79 9.76 -28.49
N ASN A 144 -26.32 9.35 -29.63
CA ASN A 144 -25.58 9.18 -30.85
C ASN A 144 -25.82 10.37 -31.79
N GLU A 145 -24.78 11.11 -32.17
CA GLU A 145 -24.86 12.19 -33.14
C GLU A 145 -24.80 11.67 -34.57
N VAL A 146 -24.01 10.61 -34.78
CA VAL A 146 -23.86 9.97 -36.09
C VAL A 146 -24.12 8.49 -35.91
N ALA A 147 -25.03 7.93 -36.72
CA ALA A 147 -25.38 6.50 -36.64
C ALA A 147 -24.13 5.62 -36.67
N TRP A 148 -24.06 4.69 -35.74
CA TRP A 148 -22.98 3.73 -35.67
C TRP A 148 -23.37 2.39 -36.30
N ASP A 149 -22.35 1.68 -36.78
CA ASP A 149 -22.51 0.29 -37.22
C ASP A 149 -22.24 -0.62 -36.03
N GLY A 150 -23.27 -1.26 -35.52
CA GLY A 150 -23.19 -2.24 -34.46
C GLY A 150 -23.77 -1.78 -33.12
N PRO A 151 -23.99 -2.74 -32.21
CA PRO A 151 -24.57 -2.45 -30.90
C PRO A 151 -23.56 -1.70 -30.02
N LEU A 152 -24.04 -0.75 -29.25
CA LEU A 152 -23.31 -0.06 -28.21
C LEU A 152 -24.13 -0.09 -26.93
N GLY A 153 -23.58 -0.66 -25.89
CA GLY A 153 -24.19 -0.71 -24.57
C GLY A 153 -23.34 -0.01 -23.52
N LEU A 154 -23.95 0.24 -22.39
CA LEU A 154 -23.32 0.76 -21.19
C LEU A 154 -23.53 -0.22 -20.04
N TRP A 155 -22.48 -0.48 -19.29
CA TRP A 155 -22.58 -1.26 -18.07
C TRP A 155 -23.33 -0.48 -17.00
N ALA A 156 -24.20 -1.18 -16.27
CA ALA A 156 -25.08 -0.64 -15.24
C ALA A 156 -25.29 -1.64 -14.10
N SER A 157 -25.75 -1.16 -12.94
CA SER A 157 -26.21 -2.00 -11.84
C SER A 157 -27.48 -2.73 -12.16
N GLU A 158 -27.73 -3.90 -11.54
CA GLU A 158 -29.05 -4.48 -11.38
C GLU A 158 -29.81 -3.65 -10.35
N GLY A 159 -30.90 -3.00 -10.78
CA GLY A 159 -31.70 -2.11 -9.95
C GLY A 159 -31.23 -0.67 -9.92
N THR A 160 -32.15 0.22 -9.64
CA THR A 160 -31.93 1.66 -9.59
C THR A 160 -31.31 2.08 -8.26
N VAL A 161 -30.15 2.71 -8.28
CA VAL A 161 -29.54 3.33 -7.09
C VAL A 161 -30.44 4.50 -6.64
N PRO A 162 -30.76 4.63 -5.33
CA PRO A 162 -31.62 5.69 -4.83
C PRO A 162 -31.14 7.09 -5.23
N GLY A 163 -32.02 7.87 -5.85
CA GLY A 163 -31.70 9.24 -6.33
C GLY A 163 -30.96 9.28 -7.67
N MET A 164 -30.80 8.14 -8.37
CA MET A 164 -30.08 8.06 -9.63
C MET A 164 -30.89 7.28 -10.71
N PRO A 165 -32.10 7.72 -11.07
CA PRO A 165 -32.88 7.06 -12.09
C PRO A 165 -32.25 7.16 -13.48
N LEU A 166 -32.39 6.09 -14.26
CA LEU A 166 -31.99 5.98 -15.66
C LEU A 166 -33.22 5.90 -16.56
N TYR A 167 -33.20 6.58 -17.68
CA TYR A 167 -34.24 6.54 -18.67
C TYR A 167 -33.67 6.23 -20.07
N ALA A 168 -34.39 5.43 -20.83
CA ALA A 168 -34.18 5.22 -22.27
C ALA A 168 -35.35 5.88 -23.00
N GLY A 169 -35.13 7.03 -23.62
CA GLY A 169 -36.23 7.91 -24.03
C GLY A 169 -37.10 8.27 -22.83
N ASP A 170 -38.43 7.99 -22.95
CA ASP A 170 -39.42 8.20 -21.86
C ASP A 170 -39.60 6.98 -20.92
N THR A 171 -38.87 5.91 -21.16
CA THR A 171 -39.02 4.65 -20.40
C THR A 171 -38.00 4.54 -19.28
N ALA A 172 -38.44 4.49 -18.02
CA ALA A 172 -37.60 4.26 -16.88
C ALA A 172 -36.99 2.85 -16.94
N GLN A 173 -35.69 2.77 -16.70
CA GLN A 173 -34.92 1.54 -16.62
C GLN A 173 -34.67 1.19 -15.14
N ASP A 174 -34.80 -0.10 -14.78
CA ASP A 174 -34.40 -0.54 -13.44
C ASP A 174 -32.89 -0.81 -13.40
N ALA A 175 -32.13 0.28 -13.50
CA ALA A 175 -30.68 0.29 -13.61
C ALA A 175 -30.12 1.66 -13.22
N THR A 176 -28.81 1.70 -12.93
CA THR A 176 -28.01 2.91 -12.85
C THR A 176 -26.69 2.67 -13.54
N LEU A 177 -26.27 3.57 -14.43
CA LEU A 177 -25.03 3.41 -15.19
C LEU A 177 -23.81 3.33 -14.30
N ALA A 178 -22.84 2.51 -14.66
CA ALA A 178 -21.50 2.52 -14.09
C ALA A 178 -20.83 3.84 -14.47
N LEU A 179 -20.74 4.77 -13.51
CA LEU A 179 -20.41 6.17 -13.70
C LEU A 179 -19.31 6.63 -12.76
N GLN A 180 -18.33 7.32 -13.30
CA GLN A 180 -17.30 8.03 -12.56
C GLN A 180 -17.28 9.51 -12.98
N ILE A 181 -17.19 10.42 -12.02
CA ILE A 181 -17.04 11.85 -12.24
C ILE A 181 -15.55 12.17 -12.38
N MET A 182 -15.18 12.93 -13.40
CA MET A 182 -13.84 13.50 -13.55
C MET A 182 -13.79 14.85 -12.84
N THR A 183 -12.81 15.03 -11.97
CA THR A 183 -12.59 16.27 -11.24
C THR A 183 -11.33 16.96 -11.71
N ASP A 184 -11.28 18.28 -11.63
CA ASP A 184 -10.09 19.10 -11.94
C ASP A 184 -9.14 19.25 -10.75
N ARG A 185 -9.46 18.59 -9.62
CA ARG A 185 -8.56 18.59 -8.46
C ARG A 185 -7.22 18.00 -8.86
N SER A 186 -6.20 18.84 -8.89
CA SER A 186 -4.83 18.35 -9.01
C SER A 186 -4.51 17.46 -7.83
N ALA A 187 -3.89 16.31 -8.10
CA ALA A 187 -3.44 15.41 -7.05
C ALA A 187 -2.38 16.14 -6.19
N ASP A 188 -2.77 16.69 -5.07
CA ASP A 188 -1.86 17.38 -4.15
C ASP A 188 -1.17 16.41 -3.14
N TRP A 189 -1.57 15.12 -3.14
CA TRP A 189 -1.02 14.13 -2.23
C TRP A 189 0.51 13.96 -2.34
N PRO A 190 1.20 14.05 -3.53
CA PRO A 190 2.65 13.97 -3.57
C PRO A 190 3.31 15.08 -2.76
N THR A 191 2.82 16.31 -2.89
CA THR A 191 3.30 17.44 -2.09
C THR A 191 2.98 17.27 -0.61
N ARG A 192 1.76 16.84 -0.26
CA ARG A 192 1.38 16.55 1.14
C ARG A 192 2.21 15.44 1.75
N LEU A 193 2.47 14.36 1.01
CA LEU A 193 3.32 13.27 1.45
C LEU A 193 4.76 13.74 1.68
N ALA A 194 5.31 14.47 0.71
CA ALA A 194 6.66 15.03 0.80
C ALA A 194 6.79 15.99 2.00
N GLN A 195 5.79 16.82 2.28
CA GLN A 195 5.77 17.71 3.45
C GLN A 195 5.79 16.93 4.77
N ARG A 196 5.15 15.77 4.83
CA ARG A 196 5.13 14.91 6.04
C ARG A 196 6.41 14.09 6.21
N LEU A 197 7.03 13.66 5.11
CA LEU A 197 8.24 12.83 5.14
C LEU A 197 9.52 13.65 5.27
N ALA A 198 9.58 14.83 4.66
CA ALA A 198 10.77 15.67 4.66
C ALA A 198 11.36 15.92 6.06
N PRO A 199 10.57 16.32 7.09
CA PRO A 199 11.13 16.54 8.43
C PRO A 199 11.64 15.23 9.07
N LEU A 200 10.96 14.11 8.86
CA LEU A 200 11.39 12.81 9.38
C LEU A 200 12.74 12.37 8.78
N LEU A 201 12.87 12.44 7.47
CA LEU A 201 14.09 12.05 6.76
C LEU A 201 15.25 13.03 7.01
N ALA A 202 14.95 14.33 7.12
CA ALA A 202 15.93 15.34 7.49
C ALA A 202 16.44 15.11 8.92
N ALA A 203 15.57 14.85 9.88
CA ALA A 203 15.96 14.52 11.26
C ALA A 203 16.78 13.23 11.33
N ALA A 204 16.40 12.19 10.58
CA ALA A 204 17.16 10.95 10.48
C ALA A 204 18.57 11.18 9.90
N THR A 205 18.68 12.00 8.84
CA THR A 205 19.95 12.36 8.22
C THR A 205 20.82 13.17 9.18
N PHE A 206 20.25 14.15 9.87
CA PHE A 206 20.94 14.92 10.91
C PHE A 206 21.52 14.00 11.98
N ALA A 207 20.70 13.12 12.53
CA ALA A 207 21.11 12.15 13.54
C ALA A 207 22.20 11.20 13.00
N ALA A 208 22.06 10.68 11.77
CA ALA A 208 23.04 9.79 11.14
C ALA A 208 24.41 10.45 11.01
N VAL A 209 24.46 11.72 10.57
CA VAL A 209 25.72 12.47 10.45
C VAL A 209 26.35 12.68 11.82
N LEU A 210 25.58 13.06 12.84
CA LEU A 210 26.10 13.20 14.21
C LEU A 210 26.64 11.88 14.76
N LEU A 211 25.89 10.78 14.57
CA LEU A 211 26.34 9.45 15.00
C LEU A 211 27.65 9.07 14.30
N CYS A 212 27.84 9.45 13.02
CA CYS A 212 29.07 9.25 12.28
C CYS A 212 30.25 10.07 12.88
N VAL A 213 30.03 11.35 13.16
CA VAL A 213 31.04 12.24 13.79
C VAL A 213 31.46 11.72 15.16
N TRP A 214 30.50 11.21 15.93
CA TRP A 214 30.75 10.64 17.26
C TRP A 214 31.24 9.18 17.24
N ARG A 215 31.35 8.57 16.06
CA ARG A 215 31.72 7.16 15.90
C ARG A 215 30.83 6.23 16.74
N ALA A 216 29.56 6.48 16.70
CA ALA A 216 28.57 5.71 17.44
C ALA A 216 28.58 4.24 17.01
N PRO A 217 28.17 3.30 17.88
CA PRO A 217 28.06 1.89 17.53
C PRO A 217 26.97 1.66 16.48
N ALA A 218 27.15 0.64 15.63
CA ALA A 218 26.24 0.28 14.53
C ALA A 218 24.78 0.10 15.00
N VAL A 219 24.57 -0.39 16.21
CA VAL A 219 23.24 -0.57 16.81
C VAL A 219 22.46 0.75 16.90
N LEU A 220 23.11 1.89 17.17
CA LEU A 220 22.45 3.19 17.23
C LEU A 220 22.01 3.68 15.84
N TYR A 221 22.77 3.36 14.77
CA TYR A 221 22.32 3.64 13.41
C TYR A 221 21.06 2.84 13.06
N LEU A 222 21.04 1.55 13.39
CA LEU A 222 19.88 0.70 13.18
C LEU A 222 18.67 1.21 13.94
N ALA A 223 18.86 1.62 15.21
CA ALA A 223 17.76 2.14 16.02
C ALA A 223 17.22 3.48 15.49
N VAL A 224 18.08 4.43 15.10
CA VAL A 224 17.64 5.78 14.73
C VAL A 224 17.30 5.85 13.25
N VAL A 225 18.24 5.49 12.37
CA VAL A 225 18.06 5.61 10.93
C VAL A 225 17.11 4.53 10.42
N GLY A 226 17.28 3.29 10.91
CA GLY A 226 16.39 2.16 10.54
C GLY A 226 14.95 2.41 10.94
N LEU A 227 14.69 2.93 12.15
CA LEU A 227 13.34 3.25 12.57
C LEU A 227 12.75 4.39 11.74
N ALA A 228 13.49 5.48 11.52
CA ALA A 228 12.98 6.61 10.74
C ALA A 228 12.69 6.23 9.27
N CYS A 229 13.63 5.55 8.60
CA CYS A 229 13.43 5.11 7.23
C CYS A 229 12.36 4.00 7.13
N GLY A 230 12.33 3.06 8.08
CA GLY A 230 11.31 2.02 8.13
C GLY A 230 9.90 2.60 8.34
N LEU A 231 9.73 3.58 9.24
CA LEU A 231 8.46 4.30 9.40
C LEU A 231 8.08 5.10 8.14
N ALA A 232 9.06 5.64 7.41
CA ALA A 232 8.80 6.24 6.12
C ALA A 232 8.21 5.22 5.14
N PHE A 233 8.75 4.00 5.04
CA PHE A 233 8.17 2.93 4.21
C PHE A 233 6.78 2.52 4.67
N VAL A 234 6.53 2.38 5.98
CA VAL A 234 5.17 2.11 6.51
C VAL A 234 4.16 3.17 6.05
N ARG A 235 4.61 4.43 5.91
CA ARG A 235 3.76 5.57 5.48
C ARG A 235 3.56 5.65 3.98
N VAL A 236 4.63 5.37 3.21
CA VAL A 236 4.64 5.52 1.74
C VAL A 236 3.99 4.35 1.03
N THR A 237 4.18 3.14 1.56
CA THR A 237 3.61 1.93 0.95
C THR A 237 2.09 1.92 1.17
N PRO A 238 1.28 2.06 0.10
CA PRO A 238 -0.16 1.99 0.23
C PRO A 238 -0.61 0.65 0.83
N ALA A 239 -1.85 0.58 1.30
CA ALA A 239 -2.38 -0.65 1.86
C ALA A 239 -2.41 -1.75 0.78
N LEU A 240 -1.99 -2.97 1.15
CA LEU A 240 -2.06 -4.18 0.32
C LEU A 240 -1.31 -4.09 -1.02
N THR A 241 -0.35 -3.16 -1.17
CA THR A 241 0.44 -3.00 -2.41
C THR A 241 1.82 -3.60 -2.33
N ALA A 242 2.30 -3.97 -1.14
CA ALA A 242 3.53 -4.74 -1.04
C ALA A 242 3.31 -6.15 -1.61
N PRO A 243 4.35 -6.78 -2.20
CA PRO A 243 4.21 -8.12 -2.76
C PRO A 243 3.57 -9.10 -1.78
N ASP A 244 2.55 -9.82 -2.22
CA ASP A 244 1.80 -10.84 -1.46
C ASP A 244 1.18 -10.33 -0.13
N GLU A 245 1.12 -9.01 0.10
CA GLU A 245 0.69 -8.46 1.39
C GLU A 245 -0.75 -8.85 1.76
N TYR A 246 -1.60 -9.08 0.75
CA TYR A 246 -2.94 -9.61 0.94
C TYR A 246 -2.92 -11.00 1.64
N THR A 247 -2.11 -11.92 1.14
CA THR A 247 -1.94 -13.26 1.72
C THR A 247 -1.30 -13.18 3.11
N HIS A 248 -0.33 -12.28 3.28
CA HIS A 248 0.33 -12.04 4.56
C HIS A 248 -0.64 -11.46 5.59
N LEU A 249 -1.54 -10.57 5.17
CA LEU A 249 -2.61 -10.06 6.03
C LEU A 249 -3.52 -11.20 6.50
N ALA A 250 -3.98 -12.06 5.60
CA ALA A 250 -4.87 -13.17 5.95
C ALA A 250 -4.24 -14.08 7.00
N ALA A 251 -2.96 -14.46 6.82
CA ALA A 251 -2.24 -15.32 7.77
C ALA A 251 -2.02 -14.65 9.14
N ALA A 252 -1.66 -13.36 9.16
CA ALA A 252 -1.48 -12.62 10.40
C ALA A 252 -2.81 -12.34 11.12
N TYR A 253 -3.87 -12.08 10.36
CA TYR A 253 -5.22 -11.86 10.89
C TYR A 253 -5.79 -13.13 11.52
N GLU A 254 -5.64 -14.27 10.86
CA GLU A 254 -5.99 -15.59 11.41
C GLU A 254 -5.33 -15.83 12.76
N GLN A 255 -4.03 -15.58 12.86
CA GLN A 255 -3.28 -15.77 14.11
C GLN A 255 -3.78 -14.81 15.21
N ALA A 256 -4.07 -13.56 14.88
CA ALA A 256 -4.65 -12.57 15.80
C ALA A 256 -6.04 -12.98 16.29
N SER A 257 -6.88 -13.57 15.42
CA SER A 257 -8.19 -14.10 15.78
C SER A 257 -8.08 -15.26 16.77
N ARG A 258 -7.14 -16.17 16.53
CA ARG A 258 -6.86 -17.29 17.47
C ARG A 258 -6.43 -16.79 18.86
N TRP A 259 -5.59 -15.75 18.94
CA TRP A 259 -5.19 -15.15 20.21
C TRP A 259 -6.34 -14.44 20.94
N SER A 260 -7.31 -13.94 20.18
CA SER A 260 -8.53 -13.36 20.75
C SER A 260 -9.57 -14.40 21.20
N GLY A 261 -9.30 -15.71 21.01
CA GLY A 261 -10.28 -16.78 21.26
C GLY A 261 -11.46 -16.77 20.27
N GLN A 262 -11.33 -16.08 19.14
CA GLN A 262 -12.37 -16.00 18.11
C GLN A 262 -12.21 -17.13 17.09
N THR A 263 -13.34 -17.55 16.50
CA THR A 263 -13.33 -18.46 15.37
C THR A 263 -12.62 -17.78 14.20
N ALA A 264 -11.55 -18.39 13.71
CA ALA A 264 -10.72 -17.80 12.66
C ALA A 264 -11.17 -18.15 11.24
N ALA A 265 -11.93 -19.25 11.09
CA ALA A 265 -12.40 -19.74 9.81
C ALA A 265 -13.79 -20.36 9.92
N ASP A 266 -14.51 -20.39 8.82
CA ASP A 266 -15.77 -21.13 8.68
C ASP A 266 -15.52 -22.63 8.43
N GLU A 267 -16.60 -23.42 8.28
CA GLU A 267 -16.56 -24.87 8.04
C GLU A 267 -15.85 -25.23 6.72
N ASN A 268 -15.76 -24.29 5.77
CA ASN A 268 -15.10 -24.47 4.47
C ASN A 268 -13.64 -23.99 4.49
N GLY A 269 -13.11 -23.58 5.64
CA GLY A 269 -11.75 -23.06 5.79
C GLY A 269 -11.58 -21.63 5.23
N ARG A 270 -12.67 -20.87 5.03
CA ARG A 270 -12.62 -19.46 4.62
C ARG A 270 -12.42 -18.57 5.83
N LEU A 271 -11.61 -17.51 5.67
CA LEU A 271 -11.27 -16.63 6.77
C LEU A 271 -12.50 -15.84 7.28
N LEU A 272 -12.63 -15.76 8.61
CA LEU A 272 -13.59 -14.91 9.29
C LEU A 272 -12.92 -13.63 9.75
N VAL A 273 -13.47 -12.49 9.35
CA VAL A 273 -12.95 -11.15 9.68
C VAL A 273 -14.06 -10.26 10.23
N ARG A 274 -13.69 -9.12 10.85
CA ARG A 274 -14.68 -8.12 11.23
C ARG A 274 -15.38 -7.57 9.97
N ALA A 275 -16.66 -7.26 10.07
CA ALA A 275 -17.45 -6.75 8.95
C ALA A 275 -16.84 -5.48 8.34
N CYS A 276 -16.30 -4.58 9.16
CA CYS A 276 -15.60 -3.38 8.72
C CYS A 276 -14.26 -3.66 7.98
N ASP A 277 -13.67 -4.84 8.15
CA ASP A 277 -12.41 -5.23 7.49
C ASP A 277 -12.66 -5.98 6.17
N ALA A 278 -13.83 -6.60 6.02
CA ALA A 278 -14.15 -7.48 4.91
C ALA A 278 -13.98 -6.86 3.51
N PRO A 279 -14.37 -5.59 3.27
CA PRO A 279 -14.21 -4.96 1.95
C PRO A 279 -12.76 -4.91 1.45
N TYR A 280 -11.81 -4.85 2.38
CA TYR A 280 -10.38 -4.77 2.04
C TYR A 280 -9.76 -6.12 1.66
N PHE A 281 -10.39 -7.23 2.01
CA PHE A 281 -9.94 -8.57 1.64
C PHE A 281 -10.27 -8.97 0.20
N GLY A 282 -11.20 -8.27 -0.47
CA GLY A 282 -11.49 -8.43 -1.90
C GLY A 282 -10.55 -7.62 -2.81
N THR A 283 -9.80 -6.68 -2.26
CA THR A 283 -9.00 -5.73 -3.05
C THR A 283 -7.61 -6.29 -3.36
N ARG A 284 -7.46 -7.02 -4.45
CA ARG A 284 -6.17 -7.52 -4.94
C ARG A 284 -5.40 -6.43 -5.69
N THR A 285 -4.78 -5.50 -4.99
CA THR A 285 -3.99 -4.42 -5.60
C THR A 285 -2.58 -4.86 -6.02
N GLY A 286 -2.08 -5.99 -5.51
CA GLY A 286 -0.70 -6.45 -5.71
C GLY A 286 -0.47 -7.52 -6.76
N ASP A 287 -1.52 -8.18 -7.26
CA ASP A 287 -1.37 -9.35 -8.12
C ASP A 287 -0.98 -9.03 -9.59
N ILE A 288 -1.05 -7.78 -10.02
CA ILE A 288 -0.92 -7.43 -11.43
C ILE A 288 0.49 -6.98 -11.82
N GLY A 289 1.46 -6.91 -10.89
CA GLY A 289 2.83 -6.49 -11.21
C GLY A 289 2.96 -5.07 -11.80
N ILE A 290 1.84 -4.44 -12.10
CA ILE A 290 1.72 -3.06 -12.55
C ILE A 290 1.08 -2.29 -11.40
N PHE A 291 1.91 -1.61 -10.66
CA PHE A 291 1.47 -0.61 -9.70
C PHE A 291 0.74 0.50 -10.47
N ALA A 292 -0.55 0.30 -10.71
CA ALA A 292 -1.39 1.37 -11.25
C ALA A 292 -1.57 2.40 -10.13
N TYR A 293 -0.89 3.51 -10.29
CA TYR A 293 -0.86 4.64 -9.37
C TYR A 293 -2.27 5.10 -8.93
N LYS A 294 -3.25 5.01 -9.82
CA LYS A 294 -4.67 5.28 -9.57
C LYS A 294 -5.32 4.31 -8.58
N GLN A 295 -4.90 3.05 -8.56
CA GLN A 295 -5.40 2.07 -7.59
C GLN A 295 -4.85 2.36 -6.19
N ALA A 296 -3.61 2.82 -6.09
CA ALA A 296 -3.06 3.27 -4.81
C ALA A 296 -3.80 4.48 -4.25
N GLU A 297 -4.18 5.42 -5.08
CA GLU A 297 -4.95 6.59 -4.69
C GLU A 297 -6.36 6.19 -4.22
N ALA A 298 -7.06 5.34 -4.95
CA ALA A 298 -8.36 4.80 -4.54
C ALA A 298 -8.27 4.05 -3.21
N VAL A 299 -7.25 3.22 -3.01
CA VAL A 299 -7.03 2.50 -1.74
C VAL A 299 -6.70 3.47 -0.60
N ILE A 300 -5.94 4.55 -0.86
CA ILE A 300 -5.64 5.58 0.14
C ILE A 300 -6.90 6.36 0.50
N GLU A 301 -7.72 6.72 -0.46
CA GLU A 301 -8.98 7.43 -0.23
C GLU A 301 -10.01 6.57 0.49
N GLN A 302 -10.15 5.31 0.08
CA GLN A 302 -11.01 4.35 0.77
C GLN A 302 -10.56 4.13 2.21
N ALA A 303 -9.26 4.07 2.46
CA ALA A 303 -8.71 3.97 3.81
C ALA A 303 -8.91 5.24 4.66
N GLN A 304 -9.06 6.41 4.04
CA GLN A 304 -9.41 7.65 4.74
C GLN A 304 -10.90 7.74 5.11
N ARG A 305 -11.74 6.99 4.40
CA ARG A 305 -13.18 6.85 4.67
C ARG A 305 -13.48 5.67 5.60
N SER A 306 -12.48 5.16 6.34
CA SER A 306 -12.62 3.94 7.14
C SER A 306 -13.89 3.97 7.99
N GLU A 307 -14.71 2.92 7.80
CA GLU A 307 -15.95 2.77 8.54
C GLU A 307 -15.69 2.56 10.04
N PRO A 308 -16.61 2.94 10.91
CA PRO A 308 -16.51 2.65 12.34
C PRO A 308 -16.28 1.15 12.56
N ALA A 309 -15.47 0.82 13.56
CA ALA A 309 -15.14 -0.56 13.86
C ALA A 309 -16.41 -1.38 14.16
N ASP A 310 -16.82 -2.24 13.23
CA ASP A 310 -17.88 -3.23 13.46
C ASP A 310 -17.23 -4.57 13.82
N PRO A 311 -17.40 -5.06 15.07
CA PRO A 311 -16.81 -6.31 15.52
C PRO A 311 -17.53 -7.56 15.01
N ALA A 312 -18.70 -7.45 14.36
CA ALA A 312 -19.42 -8.57 13.79
C ALA A 312 -18.52 -9.36 12.83
N LEU A 313 -18.55 -10.69 12.92
CA LEU A 313 -17.73 -11.54 12.04
C LEU A 313 -18.47 -11.85 10.75
N THR A 314 -17.77 -11.71 9.64
CA THR A 314 -18.25 -12.10 8.32
C THR A 314 -17.23 -12.97 7.60
N VAL A 315 -17.67 -13.77 6.65
CA VAL A 315 -16.81 -14.67 5.86
C VAL A 315 -16.24 -13.89 4.67
N VAL A 316 -14.95 -14.04 4.45
CA VAL A 316 -14.30 -13.57 3.21
C VAL A 316 -14.06 -14.76 2.30
N SER A 317 -14.75 -14.78 1.14
CA SER A 317 -14.72 -15.90 0.18
C SER A 317 -13.34 -16.12 -0.44
N GLU A 318 -12.56 -15.05 -0.56
CA GLU A 318 -11.30 -15.00 -1.30
C GLU A 318 -10.07 -15.31 -0.45
N ALA A 319 -10.19 -15.27 0.89
CA ALA A 319 -9.10 -15.55 1.81
C ALA A 319 -9.28 -16.91 2.49
N LYS A 320 -8.28 -17.79 2.35
CA LYS A 320 -8.25 -19.08 3.03
C LYS A 320 -7.48 -18.98 4.34
N ALA A 321 -7.99 -19.61 5.39
CA ALA A 321 -7.29 -19.85 6.63
C ALA A 321 -6.29 -21.02 6.49
N GLY A 322 -5.40 -21.20 7.48
CA GLY A 322 -4.45 -22.30 7.51
C GLY A 322 -3.06 -21.97 6.95
N GLN A 323 -2.81 -20.72 6.58
CA GLN A 323 -1.50 -20.27 6.08
C GLN A 323 -0.61 -19.66 7.19
N GLY A 324 -1.09 -19.60 8.43
CA GLY A 324 -0.37 -19.03 9.55
C GLY A 324 0.88 -19.83 9.93
N SER A 325 2.02 -19.17 10.00
CA SER A 325 3.28 -19.72 10.51
C SER A 325 3.85 -18.84 11.61
N GLY A 326 4.86 -19.34 12.36
CA GLY A 326 5.56 -18.55 13.37
C GLY A 326 6.18 -17.26 12.86
N SER A 327 6.40 -17.15 11.54
CA SER A 327 6.95 -15.95 10.90
C SER A 327 5.98 -14.76 10.89
N TYR A 328 4.68 -14.98 11.14
CA TYR A 328 3.65 -13.93 11.19
C TYR A 328 3.35 -13.40 12.61
N LEU A 329 4.02 -13.92 13.64
CA LEU A 329 3.77 -13.52 15.03
C LEU A 329 3.88 -12.01 15.28
N PRO A 330 4.89 -11.27 14.77
CA PRO A 330 4.98 -9.84 15.02
C PRO A 330 3.84 -9.06 14.36
N GLN A 331 3.47 -9.39 13.12
CA GLN A 331 2.37 -8.77 12.40
C GLN A 331 1.04 -9.05 13.13
N ALA A 332 0.82 -10.30 13.52
CA ALA A 332 -0.35 -10.71 14.29
C ALA A 332 -0.47 -9.99 15.63
N LEU A 333 0.64 -9.72 16.32
CA LEU A 333 0.66 -8.95 17.56
C LEU A 333 0.13 -7.52 17.32
N GLY A 334 0.61 -6.85 16.28
CA GLY A 334 0.14 -5.51 15.94
C GLY A 334 -1.35 -5.48 15.60
N ILE A 335 -1.81 -6.44 14.77
CA ILE A 335 -3.21 -6.62 14.40
C ILE A 335 -4.07 -6.89 15.65
N TRP A 336 -3.65 -7.80 16.49
CA TRP A 336 -4.35 -8.14 17.74
C TRP A 336 -4.52 -6.94 18.66
N LEU A 337 -3.44 -6.19 18.92
CA LEU A 337 -3.47 -4.99 19.75
C LEU A 337 -4.39 -3.91 19.20
N ALA A 338 -4.39 -3.71 17.89
CA ALA A 338 -5.24 -2.72 17.23
C ALA A 338 -6.72 -3.12 17.28
N ARG A 339 -7.03 -4.39 17.00
CA ARG A 339 -8.40 -4.93 17.10
C ARG A 339 -8.94 -4.88 18.53
N ALA A 340 -8.12 -5.18 19.53
CA ALA A 340 -8.49 -5.07 20.93
C ALA A 340 -8.85 -3.63 21.36
N ARG A 341 -8.37 -2.62 20.60
CA ARG A 341 -8.71 -1.21 20.80
C ARG A 341 -9.87 -0.72 19.92
N GLY A 342 -10.48 -1.58 19.11
CA GLY A 342 -11.56 -1.22 18.20
C GLY A 342 -11.14 -0.24 17.11
N THR A 343 -9.88 -0.32 16.63
CA THR A 343 -9.41 0.59 15.57
C THR A 343 -9.92 0.16 14.20
N ASP A 344 -9.90 1.12 13.26
CA ASP A 344 -10.18 0.89 11.84
C ASP A 344 -9.16 -0.02 11.17
N PHE A 345 -9.49 -0.48 9.96
CA PHE A 345 -8.65 -1.36 9.15
C PHE A 345 -7.24 -0.80 8.92
N TYR A 346 -7.16 0.49 8.57
CA TYR A 346 -5.89 1.11 8.19
C TYR A 346 -4.94 1.26 9.38
N THR A 347 -5.48 1.61 10.54
CA THR A 347 -4.73 1.67 11.81
C THR A 347 -4.27 0.26 12.22
N MET A 348 -5.11 -0.74 12.04
CA MET A 348 -4.78 -2.14 12.29
C MET A 348 -3.65 -2.63 11.37
N LEU A 349 -3.74 -2.38 10.06
CA LEU A 349 -2.70 -2.73 9.09
C LEU A 349 -1.35 -2.09 9.44
N ARG A 350 -1.37 -0.79 9.77
CA ARG A 350 -0.16 -0.07 10.20
C ARG A 350 0.44 -0.65 11.48
N ALA A 351 -0.38 -1.03 12.44
CA ALA A 351 0.10 -1.64 13.67
C ALA A 351 0.84 -2.96 13.39
N GLY A 352 0.30 -3.79 12.50
CA GLY A 352 0.97 -5.01 12.03
C GLY A 352 2.32 -4.73 11.36
N ARG A 353 2.37 -3.75 10.45
CA ARG A 353 3.60 -3.32 9.77
C ARG A 353 4.65 -2.78 10.76
N ILE A 354 4.24 -1.99 11.74
CA ILE A 354 5.14 -1.43 12.76
C ILE A 354 5.73 -2.54 13.63
N CYS A 355 4.93 -3.50 14.08
CA CYS A 355 5.44 -4.62 14.85
C CYS A 355 6.44 -5.48 14.06
N ASN A 356 6.20 -5.69 12.76
CA ASN A 356 7.14 -6.36 11.88
C ASN A 356 8.46 -5.59 11.75
N LEU A 357 8.40 -4.27 11.54
CA LEU A 357 9.57 -3.38 11.49
C LEU A 357 10.38 -3.43 12.79
N LEU A 358 9.72 -3.37 13.94
CA LEU A 358 10.38 -3.39 15.24
C LEU A 358 11.13 -4.71 15.48
N LEU A 359 10.51 -5.85 15.13
CA LEU A 359 11.21 -7.14 15.22
C LEU A 359 12.43 -7.20 14.29
N TYR A 360 12.27 -6.77 13.03
CA TYR A 360 13.37 -6.72 12.07
C TYR A 360 14.55 -5.91 12.61
N LEU A 361 14.29 -4.70 13.10
CA LEU A 361 15.32 -3.82 13.65
C LEU A 361 15.97 -4.39 14.91
N ALA A 362 15.21 -5.07 15.76
CA ALA A 362 15.74 -5.75 16.93
C ALA A 362 16.68 -6.90 16.53
N LEU A 363 16.30 -7.71 15.55
CA LEU A 363 17.15 -8.79 15.01
C LEU A 363 18.40 -8.24 14.33
N ALA A 364 18.27 -7.17 13.51
CA ALA A 364 19.41 -6.52 12.88
C ALA A 364 20.39 -5.92 13.92
N ALA A 365 19.86 -5.32 14.99
CA ALA A 365 20.67 -4.80 16.09
C ALA A 365 21.37 -5.93 16.86
N LEU A 366 20.69 -7.04 17.11
CA LEU A 366 21.28 -8.24 17.69
C LEU A 366 22.40 -8.79 16.80
N ALA A 367 22.17 -8.89 15.49
CA ALA A 367 23.16 -9.33 14.53
C ALA A 367 24.42 -8.42 14.56
N ALA A 368 24.23 -7.10 14.58
CA ALA A 368 25.33 -6.14 14.69
C ALA A 368 26.08 -6.26 16.03
N ALA A 369 25.40 -6.60 17.13
CA ALA A 369 26.03 -6.86 18.42
C ALA A 369 26.83 -8.18 18.45
N LEU A 370 26.32 -9.21 17.80
CA LEU A 370 26.98 -10.52 17.67
C LEU A 370 28.19 -10.46 16.72
N ALA A 371 28.14 -9.67 15.68
CA ALA A 371 29.16 -9.63 14.63
C ALA A 371 30.53 -9.20 15.12
N PRO A 372 31.64 -9.75 14.55
CA PRO A 372 32.98 -9.23 14.76
C PRO A 372 33.10 -7.76 14.42
N ALA A 373 34.00 -7.03 15.08
CA ALA A 373 34.13 -5.58 14.98
C ALA A 373 34.33 -5.08 13.52
N GLY A 374 35.06 -5.85 12.70
CA GLY A 374 35.32 -5.49 11.29
C GLY A 374 34.13 -5.62 10.36
N VAL A 375 33.07 -6.37 10.78
CA VAL A 375 31.90 -6.69 9.93
C VAL A 375 30.65 -5.92 10.35
N ARG A 376 30.62 -5.39 11.58
CA ARG A 376 29.43 -4.71 12.16
C ARG A 376 28.86 -3.61 11.28
N GLY A 377 29.76 -2.75 10.75
CA GLY A 377 29.37 -1.65 9.88
C GLY A 377 28.76 -2.12 8.57
N LEU A 378 29.37 -3.12 7.94
CA LEU A 378 28.84 -3.71 6.71
C LEU A 378 27.46 -4.30 6.92
N LEU A 379 27.27 -5.07 7.99
CA LEU A 379 26.00 -5.70 8.31
C LEU A 379 24.90 -4.67 8.58
N ALA A 380 25.23 -3.59 9.31
CA ALA A 380 24.30 -2.48 9.52
C ALA A 380 23.93 -1.77 8.20
N CYS A 381 24.90 -1.55 7.29
CA CYS A 381 24.64 -0.98 5.97
C CYS A 381 23.70 -1.88 5.15
N VAL A 382 23.95 -3.18 5.13
CA VAL A 382 23.08 -4.15 4.40
C VAL A 382 21.68 -4.16 4.99
N ALA A 383 21.53 -4.13 6.32
CA ALA A 383 20.24 -4.09 6.98
C ALA A 383 19.45 -2.78 6.75
N LEU A 384 20.16 -1.68 6.42
CA LEU A 384 19.54 -0.38 6.13
C LEU A 384 19.27 -0.14 4.63
N LEU A 385 19.53 -1.13 3.76
CA LEU A 385 19.18 -1.01 2.35
C LEU A 385 17.65 -0.84 2.18
N PRO A 386 17.22 -0.16 1.10
CA PRO A 386 15.80 0.13 0.89
C PRO A 386 14.90 -1.12 0.87
N MET A 387 15.33 -2.21 0.20
CA MET A 387 14.52 -3.42 0.07
C MET A 387 14.25 -4.12 1.42
N PRO A 388 15.26 -4.41 2.27
CA PRO A 388 15.01 -4.95 3.61
C PRO A 388 14.09 -4.06 4.46
N LEU A 389 14.24 -2.73 4.38
CA LEU A 389 13.40 -1.80 5.13
C LEU A 389 11.97 -1.74 4.58
N GLN A 390 11.78 -1.86 3.27
CA GLN A 390 10.47 -1.95 2.65
C GLN A 390 9.74 -3.24 3.10
N LEU A 391 10.40 -4.39 3.04
CA LEU A 391 9.84 -5.66 3.54
C LEU A 391 9.48 -5.56 5.02
N ALA A 392 10.35 -4.96 5.83
CA ALA A 392 10.09 -4.74 7.25
C ALA A 392 8.93 -3.77 7.50
N GLY A 393 8.75 -2.77 6.64
CA GLY A 393 7.63 -1.81 6.68
C GLY A 393 6.33 -2.33 6.05
N SER A 394 6.24 -3.60 5.69
CA SER A 394 5.05 -4.30 5.19
C SER A 394 4.67 -5.45 6.13
N LEU A 395 3.66 -6.25 5.76
CA LEU A 395 3.30 -7.47 6.49
C LEU A 395 4.13 -8.70 6.06
N SER A 396 5.15 -8.54 5.22
CA SER A 396 5.95 -9.65 4.73
C SER A 396 6.69 -10.37 5.86
N PRO A 397 6.57 -11.70 5.99
CA PRO A 397 7.31 -12.50 6.95
C PRO A 397 8.80 -12.56 6.61
N ASP A 398 9.19 -12.21 5.38
CA ASP A 398 10.59 -12.23 4.93
C ASP A 398 11.48 -11.29 5.74
N ALA A 399 10.92 -10.23 6.34
CA ALA A 399 11.64 -9.36 7.27
C ALA A 399 12.18 -10.12 8.48
N SER A 400 11.34 -10.96 9.12
CA SER A 400 11.73 -11.78 10.26
C SER A 400 12.79 -12.83 9.89
N VAL A 401 12.60 -13.46 8.73
CA VAL A 401 13.55 -14.46 8.20
C VAL A 401 14.89 -13.79 7.90
N LEU A 402 14.89 -12.66 7.22
CA LEU A 402 16.11 -11.92 6.86
C LEU A 402 16.87 -11.43 8.11
N GLY A 403 16.17 -10.91 9.10
CA GLY A 403 16.76 -10.53 10.40
C GLY A 403 17.39 -11.74 11.11
N THR A 404 16.75 -12.92 11.05
CA THR A 404 17.28 -14.16 11.60
C THR A 404 18.52 -14.65 10.83
N VAL A 405 18.52 -14.54 9.50
CA VAL A 405 19.68 -14.83 8.65
C VAL A 405 20.87 -13.93 9.02
N PHE A 406 20.64 -12.65 9.26
CA PHE A 406 21.70 -11.74 9.73
C PHE A 406 22.27 -12.17 11.08
N CYS A 407 21.42 -12.56 12.04
CA CYS A 407 21.88 -13.07 13.33
C CYS A 407 22.69 -14.36 13.18
N TYR A 408 22.22 -15.29 12.37
CA TYR A 408 22.90 -16.56 12.12
C TYR A 408 24.28 -16.34 11.48
N THR A 409 24.33 -15.53 10.41
CA THR A 409 25.58 -15.21 9.72
C THR A 409 26.58 -14.49 10.64
N ALA A 410 26.10 -13.51 11.43
CA ALA A 410 26.92 -12.80 12.40
C ALA A 410 27.52 -13.73 13.46
N LEU A 411 26.72 -14.69 13.94
CA LEU A 411 27.16 -15.68 14.91
C LEU A 411 28.18 -16.66 14.31
N CYS A 412 27.97 -17.16 13.10
CA CYS A 412 28.94 -18.00 12.40
C CYS A 412 30.30 -17.27 12.26
N LEU A 413 30.27 -16.02 11.79
CA LEU A 413 31.49 -15.21 11.65
C LEU A 413 32.19 -14.96 12.99
N ARG A 414 31.43 -14.75 14.05
CA ARG A 414 31.98 -14.60 15.41
C ARG A 414 32.69 -15.86 15.88
N LEU A 415 32.09 -17.03 15.64
CA LEU A 415 32.61 -18.32 16.07
C LEU A 415 33.78 -18.81 15.24
N CYS A 416 34.02 -18.25 14.05
CA CYS A 416 35.28 -18.48 13.32
C CYS A 416 36.50 -17.97 14.07
N GLY A 417 36.40 -16.96 14.90
CA GLY A 417 37.50 -16.30 15.59
C GLY A 417 37.68 -16.64 17.08
N LYS A 418 36.79 -17.47 17.66
CA LYS A 418 36.87 -17.79 19.10
C LYS A 418 36.15 -19.08 19.43
N LYS A 419 36.52 -19.71 20.59
CA LYS A 419 35.74 -20.83 21.13
C LYS A 419 34.33 -20.41 21.51
N ALA A 420 33.36 -21.26 21.16
CA ALA A 420 31.95 -21.04 21.40
C ALA A 420 31.59 -21.34 22.87
N ALA A 421 30.93 -20.39 23.54
CA ALA A 421 30.26 -20.65 24.80
C ALA A 421 28.99 -21.50 24.57
N LEU A 422 28.50 -22.19 25.61
CA LEU A 422 27.33 -23.08 25.50
C LEU A 422 26.11 -22.30 24.93
N TRP A 423 25.82 -21.09 25.41
CA TRP A 423 24.71 -20.30 24.93
C TRP A 423 24.83 -19.94 23.44
N GLU A 424 26.07 -19.76 22.93
CA GLU A 424 26.30 -19.45 21.50
C GLU A 424 26.04 -20.71 20.64
N LYS A 425 26.40 -21.90 21.14
CA LYS A 425 26.09 -23.17 20.47
C LYS A 425 24.57 -23.38 20.40
N LEU A 426 23.87 -23.17 21.53
CA LEU A 426 22.41 -23.28 21.58
C LEU A 426 21.74 -22.24 20.64
N LEU A 427 22.20 -21.00 20.66
CA LEU A 427 21.70 -19.96 19.77
C LEU A 427 21.94 -20.31 18.30
N LEU A 428 23.10 -20.87 17.94
CA LEU A 428 23.39 -21.32 16.57
C LEU A 428 22.39 -22.38 16.11
N VAL A 429 22.08 -23.36 16.95
CA VAL A 429 21.09 -24.42 16.66
C VAL A 429 19.69 -23.82 16.50
N VAL A 430 19.27 -22.93 17.41
CA VAL A 430 17.95 -22.29 17.36
C VAL A 430 17.79 -21.44 16.10
N LEU A 431 18.78 -20.59 15.81
CA LEU A 431 18.73 -19.75 14.60
C LEU A 431 18.74 -20.58 13.32
N GLY A 432 19.59 -21.63 13.25
CA GLY A 432 19.62 -22.56 12.12
C GLY A 432 18.29 -23.31 11.95
N GLY A 433 17.67 -23.72 13.07
CA GLY A 433 16.36 -24.38 13.10
C GLY A 433 15.21 -23.47 12.68
N ILE A 434 15.35 -22.15 12.80
CA ILE A 434 14.37 -21.17 12.29
C ILE A 434 14.62 -20.88 10.80
N VAL A 435 15.88 -20.65 10.39
CA VAL A 435 16.23 -20.31 9.01
C VAL A 435 15.99 -21.48 8.05
N GLY A 436 16.35 -22.70 8.44
CA GLY A 436 16.27 -23.88 7.58
C GLY A 436 14.86 -24.13 7.01
N PRO A 437 13.83 -24.27 7.86
CA PRO A 437 12.47 -24.53 7.40
C PRO A 437 11.70 -23.29 6.90
N ALA A 438 12.22 -22.08 7.08
CA ALA A 438 11.50 -20.85 6.70
C ALA A 438 11.18 -20.80 5.20
N LYS A 439 12.16 -21.05 4.35
CA LYS A 439 12.01 -21.25 2.89
C LYS A 439 13.20 -22.08 2.39
N ALA A 440 12.97 -23.00 1.46
CA ALA A 440 14.00 -23.87 0.90
C ALA A 440 15.23 -23.11 0.36
N ILE A 441 15.03 -21.90 -0.17
CA ILE A 441 16.09 -21.03 -0.68
C ILE A 441 17.10 -20.59 0.38
N TYR A 442 16.75 -20.62 1.68
CA TYR A 442 17.65 -20.25 2.76
C TYR A 442 18.43 -21.44 3.34
N LEU A 443 18.12 -22.67 2.92
CA LEU A 443 18.83 -23.86 3.38
C LEU A 443 20.37 -23.77 3.18
N PRO A 444 20.89 -23.24 2.05
CA PRO A 444 22.33 -23.05 1.87
C PRO A 444 22.95 -22.13 2.92
N VAL A 445 22.21 -21.17 3.48
CA VAL A 445 22.72 -20.29 4.54
C VAL A 445 23.04 -21.07 5.81
N VAL A 446 22.28 -22.12 6.12
CA VAL A 446 22.51 -22.98 7.28
C VAL A 446 23.89 -23.67 7.18
N LEU A 447 24.34 -23.95 5.96
CA LEU A 447 25.66 -24.57 5.73
C LEU A 447 26.84 -23.66 6.12
N LEU A 448 26.63 -22.37 6.39
CA LEU A 448 27.67 -21.48 6.93
C LEU A 448 28.23 -21.98 8.25
N CYS A 449 27.51 -22.81 9.01
CA CYS A 449 28.06 -23.41 10.23
C CYS A 449 29.33 -24.26 9.95
N PHE A 450 29.48 -24.86 8.76
CA PHE A 450 30.66 -25.64 8.40
C PHE A 450 31.93 -24.82 8.18
N VAL A 451 31.81 -23.50 8.09
CA VAL A 451 32.98 -22.59 8.04
C VAL A 451 33.58 -22.39 9.42
N ILE A 452 32.86 -22.74 10.50
CA ILE A 452 33.34 -22.63 11.88
C ILE A 452 34.35 -23.76 12.12
N PRO A 453 35.59 -23.47 12.58
CA PRO A 453 36.55 -24.49 12.94
C PRO A 453 35.97 -25.46 14.01
N ALA A 454 36.14 -26.75 13.82
CA ALA A 454 35.61 -27.76 14.72
C ALA A 454 36.11 -27.58 16.16
N ASP A 455 37.37 -27.15 16.34
CA ASP A 455 37.99 -26.86 17.65
C ASP A 455 37.27 -25.73 18.39
N ASN A 456 36.62 -24.80 17.66
CA ASN A 456 35.83 -23.73 18.26
C ASN A 456 34.47 -24.22 18.77
N LEU A 457 33.97 -25.31 18.24
CA LEU A 457 32.71 -25.98 18.69
C LEU A 457 32.95 -27.10 19.70
N ALA A 458 34.18 -27.65 19.77
CA ALA A 458 34.52 -28.63 20.75
C ALA A 458 34.32 -28.10 22.17
N GLY A 459 34.00 -28.99 23.11
CA GLY A 459 33.94 -28.65 24.53
C GLY A 459 35.33 -28.25 25.07
N PRO A 460 35.43 -27.70 26.30
CA PRO A 460 36.70 -27.62 26.96
C PRO A 460 37.30 -29.02 26.96
N GLN A 461 38.56 -29.12 26.46
CA GLN A 461 39.29 -30.34 26.67
C GLN A 461 39.50 -30.46 28.20
N GLU A 462 38.88 -31.46 28.82
CA GLU A 462 39.21 -31.90 30.17
C GLU A 462 40.68 -32.38 30.24
#